data_5f11bd528152531c0d512640836f706e
#
_entry.id   5f11bd528152531c0d512640836f706e
#
_cell.length_a   1.000
_cell.length_b   1.000
_cell.length_c   1.000
_cell.angle_alpha   90.00
_cell.angle_beta   90.00
_cell.angle_gamma   90.00
#
_symmetry.space_group_name_H-M   'P 1'
#
loop_
_entity.id
_entity.type
_entity.pdbx_description
1 polymer ?
#
loop_
_entity_poly.entity_id
_entity_poly.type
_entity_poly.pdbx_seq_one_letter_code
_entity_poly.pdbx_strand_id
1 'polypeptide(L)'
;MVSNSWPIIIIRKCLQSRIQLTLIAIVADQLIVDHHADAYHNETISKHFSSKHGWIEQIILRLMKPFISWDGQYFLTIAINGHYIDEQMLAFFPLYPLLIRNFATILSLITL
;
A
#
# COMPACT_ATOMS: atom_id res chain seq x y z
N MET A 1 34.62 -10.29 25.50
CA MET A 1 33.58 -10.61 24.51
C MET A 1 32.67 -9.41 24.30
N VAL A 2 32.83 -8.72 23.19
CA VAL A 2 31.91 -7.63 22.84
C VAL A 2 30.63 -8.30 22.33
N SER A 3 29.57 -8.20 23.10
CA SER A 3 28.26 -8.71 22.75
C SER A 3 27.81 -8.05 21.43
N ASN A 4 27.63 -8.83 20.38
CA ASN A 4 27.14 -8.40 19.06
C ASN A 4 25.64 -8.02 19.10
N SER A 5 25.24 -7.21 20.07
CA SER A 5 23.84 -6.77 20.24
C SER A 5 23.45 -5.57 19.35
N TRP A 6 24.43 -4.91 18.72
CA TRP A 6 24.22 -3.74 17.87
C TRP A 6 23.24 -3.97 16.71
N PRO A 7 23.31 -5.08 15.94
CA PRO A 7 22.35 -5.29 14.84
C PRO A 7 20.91 -5.41 15.35
N ILE A 8 20.71 -6.07 16.48
CA ILE A 8 19.37 -6.22 17.08
C ILE A 8 18.81 -4.87 17.52
N ILE A 9 19.65 -4.01 18.12
CA ILE A 9 19.27 -2.66 18.55
C ILE A 9 18.88 -1.81 17.34
N ILE A 10 19.65 -1.86 16.26
CA ILE A 10 19.38 -1.12 15.02
C ILE A 10 18.07 -1.58 14.41
N ILE A 11 17.86 -2.89 14.25
CA ILE A 11 16.62 -3.46 13.70
C ILE A 11 15.42 -3.04 14.55
N ARG A 12 15.51 -3.14 15.88
CA ARG A 12 14.45 -2.72 16.78
C ARG A 12 14.10 -1.23 16.63
N LYS A 13 15.10 -0.36 16.52
CA LYS A 13 14.89 1.08 16.32
C LYS A 13 14.27 1.38 14.97
N CYS A 14 14.73 0.71 13.91
CA CYS A 14 14.14 0.84 12.59
C CYS A 14 12.66 0.40 12.56
N LEU A 15 12.34 -0.75 13.15
CA LEU A 15 10.96 -1.23 13.25
C LEU A 15 10.09 -0.27 14.07
N GLN A 16 10.58 0.19 15.21
CA GLN A 16 9.86 1.16 16.04
C GLN A 16 9.57 2.45 15.29
N SER A 17 10.55 3.00 14.57
CA SER A 17 10.37 4.19 13.74
C SER A 17 9.31 3.97 12.63
N ARG A 18 9.35 2.83 11.96
CA ARG A 18 8.37 2.51 10.90
C ARG A 18 6.96 2.37 11.45
N ILE A 19 6.79 1.70 12.59
CA ILE A 19 5.49 1.58 13.26
C ILE A 19 4.96 2.97 13.65
N GLN A 20 5.79 3.82 14.23
CA GLN A 20 5.40 5.18 14.62
C GLN A 20 4.96 6.01 13.40
N LEU A 21 5.73 5.99 12.31
CA LEU A 21 5.39 6.72 11.08
C LEU A 21 4.08 6.19 10.47
N THR A 22 3.87 4.89 10.48
CA THR A 22 2.63 4.27 10.00
C THR A 22 1.42 4.71 10.82
N LEU A 23 1.54 4.71 12.15
CA LEU A 23 0.47 5.18 13.04
C LEU A 23 0.17 6.67 12.83
N ILE A 24 1.20 7.50 12.70
CA ILE A 24 1.03 8.94 12.42
C ILE A 24 0.32 9.14 11.09
N ALA A 25 0.69 8.40 10.04
CA ALA A 25 0.06 8.50 8.72
C ALA A 25 -1.44 8.13 8.78
N ILE A 26 -1.79 7.05 9.49
CA ILE A 26 -3.18 6.61 9.66
C ILE A 26 -3.97 7.67 10.43
N VAL A 27 -3.43 8.21 11.52
CA VAL A 27 -4.11 9.23 12.33
C VAL A 27 -4.28 10.53 11.54
N ALA A 28 -3.24 10.96 10.82
CA ALA A 28 -3.29 12.16 9.99
C ALA A 28 -4.36 12.05 8.90
N ASP A 29 -4.47 10.92 8.23
CA ASP A 29 -5.50 10.67 7.20
C ASP A 29 -6.93 10.77 7.77
N GLN A 30 -7.14 10.35 9.02
CA GLN A 30 -8.45 10.47 9.67
C GLN A 30 -8.79 11.91 10.12
N LEU A 31 -7.78 12.72 10.40
CA LEU A 31 -7.96 14.09 10.91
C LEU A 31 -7.98 15.15 9.80
N ILE A 32 -7.24 14.92 8.72
CA ILE A 32 -7.13 15.85 7.61
C ILE A 32 -8.19 15.47 6.57
N VAL A 33 -9.07 16.41 6.26
CA VAL A 33 -10.05 16.24 5.17
C VAL A 33 -9.28 16.09 3.87
N ASP A 34 -9.48 14.95 3.24
CA ASP A 34 -8.81 14.60 1.98
C ASP A 34 -9.25 15.59 0.89
N HIS A 35 -8.31 16.34 0.35
CA HIS A 35 -8.55 17.11 -0.85
C HIS A 35 -8.52 16.12 -2.02
N HIS A 36 -9.71 15.86 -2.57
CA HIS A 36 -9.80 15.12 -3.82
C HIS A 36 -9.04 15.90 -4.89
N ALA A 37 -7.81 15.51 -5.14
CA ALA A 37 -7.13 15.93 -6.35
C ALA A 37 -7.89 15.25 -7.51
N ASP A 38 -8.75 16.01 -8.18
CA ASP A 38 -9.59 15.55 -9.30
C ASP A 38 -8.79 14.99 -10.49
N ALA A 39 -7.46 14.99 -10.41
CA ALA A 39 -6.59 14.69 -11.52
C ALA A 39 -6.54 13.21 -11.90
N TYR A 40 -6.88 12.28 -11.02
CA TYR A 40 -6.81 10.86 -11.33
C TYR A 40 -7.85 10.04 -10.56
N HIS A 41 -9.00 9.83 -11.22
CA HIS A 41 -10.01 8.90 -10.73
C HIS A 41 -9.81 7.54 -11.39
N ASN A 42 -9.08 6.65 -10.72
CA ASN A 42 -8.88 5.31 -11.24
C ASN A 42 -10.14 4.47 -11.04
N GLU A 43 -10.96 4.36 -12.10
CA GLU A 43 -12.17 3.54 -12.09
C GLU A 43 -11.91 2.08 -11.71
N THR A 44 -10.73 1.56 -12.04
CA THR A 44 -10.36 0.18 -11.74
C THR A 44 -10.26 -0.04 -10.24
N ILE A 45 -9.61 0.89 -9.53
CA ILE A 45 -9.52 0.86 -8.07
C ILE A 45 -10.90 1.04 -7.46
N SER A 46 -11.66 2.03 -7.93
CA SER A 46 -13.03 2.28 -7.44
C SER A 46 -13.93 1.06 -7.57
N LYS A 47 -13.88 0.34 -8.70
CA LYS A 47 -14.65 -0.89 -8.93
C LYS A 47 -14.23 -2.02 -7.99
N HIS A 48 -12.93 -2.21 -7.77
CA HIS A 48 -12.44 -3.22 -6.83
C HIS A 48 -12.87 -2.94 -5.39
N PHE A 49 -12.87 -1.67 -4.97
CA PHE A 49 -13.28 -1.28 -3.62
C PHE A 49 -14.79 -1.13 -3.43
N SER A 50 -15.56 -1.06 -4.52
CA SER A 50 -17.03 -0.95 -4.50
C SER A 50 -17.75 -2.29 -4.36
N SER A 51 -17.06 -3.43 -4.50
CA SER A 51 -17.68 -4.73 -4.27
C SER A 51 -18.08 -4.89 -2.79
N LYS A 52 -19.14 -5.67 -2.53
CA LYS A 52 -19.64 -5.90 -1.17
C LYS A 52 -18.57 -6.60 -0.32
N HIS A 53 -17.81 -5.82 0.42
CA HIS A 53 -16.81 -6.31 1.36
C HIS A 53 -17.43 -6.56 2.74
N GLY A 54 -16.93 -7.56 3.44
CA GLY A 54 -17.26 -7.78 4.85
C GLY A 54 -16.77 -6.61 5.72
N TRP A 55 -17.28 -6.49 6.92
CA TRP A 55 -16.93 -5.39 7.83
C TRP A 55 -15.43 -5.33 8.17
N ILE A 56 -14.74 -6.48 8.24
CA ILE A 56 -13.29 -6.55 8.48
C ILE A 56 -12.54 -5.95 7.30
N GLU A 57 -12.93 -6.29 6.06
CA GLU A 57 -12.33 -5.76 4.85
C GLU A 57 -12.50 -4.25 4.76
N GLN A 58 -13.67 -3.73 5.13
CA GLN A 58 -13.91 -2.28 5.18
C GLN A 58 -12.98 -1.56 6.15
N ILE A 59 -12.73 -2.15 7.34
CA ILE A 59 -11.77 -1.60 8.30
C ILE A 59 -10.36 -1.60 7.72
N ILE A 60 -9.93 -2.71 7.13
CA ILE A 60 -8.60 -2.83 6.50
C ILE A 60 -8.44 -1.80 5.39
N LEU A 61 -9.42 -1.65 4.52
CA LEU A 61 -9.40 -0.66 3.44
C LEU A 61 -9.29 0.77 3.97
N ARG A 62 -10.03 1.09 5.02
CA ARG A 62 -9.97 2.40 5.66
C ARG A 62 -8.60 2.70 6.28
N LEU A 63 -7.98 1.71 6.91
CA LEU A 63 -6.63 1.84 7.47
C LEU A 63 -5.56 1.92 6.38
N MET A 64 -5.79 1.30 5.22
CA MET A 64 -4.85 1.31 4.10
C MET A 64 -5.00 2.54 3.20
N LYS A 65 -6.08 3.31 3.35
CA LYS A 65 -6.36 4.49 2.52
C LYS A 65 -5.17 5.45 2.37
N PRO A 66 -4.44 5.86 3.44
CA PRO A 66 -3.31 6.77 3.30
C PRO A 66 -2.17 6.21 2.43
N PHE A 67 -2.04 4.89 2.34
CA PHE A 67 -1.00 4.23 1.55
C PHE A 67 -1.42 3.99 0.09
N ILE A 68 -2.72 4.04 -0.18
CA ILE A 68 -3.31 3.87 -1.52
C ILE A 68 -3.45 5.23 -2.21
N SER A 69 -3.46 6.32 -1.45
CA SER A 69 -3.58 7.68 -1.98
C SER A 69 -2.31 8.12 -2.72
N TRP A 70 -2.40 9.17 -3.55
CA TRP A 70 -1.27 9.73 -4.29
C TRP A 70 -0.57 8.69 -5.18
N ASP A 71 0.73 8.58 -5.08
CA ASP A 71 1.55 7.66 -5.89
C ASP A 71 1.20 6.18 -5.65
N GLY A 72 0.67 5.84 -4.48
CA GLY A 72 0.19 4.51 -4.16
C GLY A 72 -0.86 3.98 -5.14
N GLN A 73 -1.68 4.85 -5.72
CA GLN A 73 -2.68 4.49 -6.72
C GLN A 73 -2.04 3.95 -8.00
N TYR A 74 -0.94 4.55 -8.46
CA TYR A 74 -0.23 4.10 -9.64
C TYR A 74 0.39 2.72 -9.43
N PHE A 75 1.05 2.52 -8.30
CA PHE A 75 1.62 1.21 -7.95
C PHE A 75 0.55 0.13 -7.82
N LEU A 76 -0.57 0.45 -7.18
CA LEU A 76 -1.68 -0.49 -7.02
C LEU A 76 -2.31 -0.84 -8.39
N THR A 77 -2.47 0.13 -9.27
CA THR A 77 -2.99 -0.09 -10.62
C THR A 77 -2.08 -1.00 -11.43
N ILE A 78 -0.76 -0.78 -11.38
CA ILE A 78 0.22 -1.64 -12.05
C ILE A 78 0.18 -3.07 -11.45
N ALA A 79 0.05 -3.19 -10.13
CA ALA A 79 -0.02 -4.48 -9.46
C ALA A 79 -1.29 -5.27 -9.85
N ILE A 80 -2.43 -4.61 -9.95
CA ILE A 80 -3.71 -5.24 -10.32
C ILE A 80 -3.70 -5.66 -11.79
N ASN A 81 -3.31 -4.76 -12.69
CA ASN A 81 -3.41 -4.99 -14.14
C ASN A 81 -2.19 -5.72 -14.73
N GLY A 82 -1.02 -5.61 -14.09
CA GLY A 82 0.22 -6.20 -14.55
C GLY A 82 0.91 -5.44 -15.69
N HIS A 83 0.39 -4.28 -16.07
CA HIS A 83 0.93 -3.41 -17.12
C HIS A 83 0.57 -1.95 -16.86
N TYR A 84 1.22 -1.04 -17.59
CA TYR A 84 0.88 0.38 -17.59
C TYR A 84 -0.41 0.62 -18.37
N ILE A 85 -1.30 1.44 -17.83
CA ILE A 85 -2.53 1.86 -18.50
C ILE A 85 -2.35 3.26 -19.09
N ASP A 86 -1.69 4.15 -18.34
CA ASP A 86 -1.50 5.55 -18.70
C ASP A 86 -0.02 5.91 -18.83
N GLU A 87 0.29 6.90 -19.67
CA GLU A 87 1.65 7.40 -19.87
C GLU A 87 2.28 7.93 -18.57
N GLN A 88 1.48 8.48 -17.67
CA GLN A 88 1.95 8.97 -16.36
C GLN A 88 2.54 7.85 -15.49
N MET A 89 2.08 6.62 -15.69
CA MET A 89 2.59 5.46 -14.95
C MET A 89 4.00 5.07 -15.37
N LEU A 90 4.48 5.51 -16.53
CA LEU A 90 5.85 5.25 -16.99
C LEU A 90 6.91 5.88 -16.08
N ALA A 91 6.54 6.89 -15.30
CA ALA A 91 7.43 7.48 -14.29
C ALA A 91 7.69 6.54 -13.10
N PHE A 92 6.86 5.53 -12.92
CA PHE A 92 6.96 4.60 -11.79
C PHE A 92 7.60 3.29 -12.21
N PHE A 93 8.66 2.92 -11.49
CA PHE A 93 9.38 1.68 -11.79
C PHE A 93 8.53 0.44 -11.47
N PRO A 94 8.30 -0.48 -12.43
CA PRO A 94 7.27 -1.50 -12.31
C PRO A 94 7.67 -2.69 -11.42
N LEU A 95 8.93 -2.82 -11.06
CA LEU A 95 9.44 -4.01 -10.34
C LEU A 95 8.70 -4.23 -9.01
N TYR A 96 8.53 -3.18 -8.22
CA TYR A 96 7.87 -3.27 -6.91
C TYR A 96 6.41 -3.74 -7.01
N PRO A 97 5.52 -3.11 -7.82
CA PRO A 97 4.15 -3.58 -7.95
C PRO A 97 4.05 -4.97 -8.60
N LEU A 98 4.94 -5.34 -9.51
CA LEU A 98 4.96 -6.68 -10.11
C LEU A 98 5.39 -7.74 -9.09
N LEU A 99 6.34 -7.43 -8.20
CA LEU A 99 6.70 -8.34 -7.10
C LEU A 99 5.53 -8.54 -6.15
N ILE A 100 4.81 -7.50 -5.79
CA ILE A 100 3.60 -7.59 -4.96
C ILE A 100 2.53 -8.45 -5.64
N ARG A 101 2.28 -8.25 -6.93
CA ARG A 101 1.35 -9.05 -7.72
C ARG A 101 1.72 -10.54 -7.69
N ASN A 102 2.98 -10.86 -7.98
CA ASN A 102 3.46 -12.24 -7.99
C ASN A 102 3.34 -12.88 -6.60
N PHE A 103 3.72 -12.15 -5.56
CA PHE A 103 3.58 -12.62 -4.18
C PHE A 103 2.12 -12.89 -3.81
N ALA A 104 1.20 -11.98 -4.13
CA ALA A 104 -0.23 -12.16 -3.89
C ALA A 104 -0.78 -13.38 -4.65
N THR A 105 -0.34 -13.60 -5.90
CA THR A 105 -0.73 -14.77 -6.70
C THR A 105 -0.26 -16.07 -6.05
N ILE A 106 1.01 -16.13 -5.62
CA ILE A 106 1.56 -17.30 -4.93
C ILE A 106 0.80 -17.55 -3.63
N LEU A 107 0.54 -16.51 -2.84
CA LEU A 107 -0.20 -16.64 -1.60
C LEU A 107 -1.62 -17.16 -1.83
N SER A 108 -2.31 -16.67 -2.84
CA SER A 108 -3.65 -17.16 -3.20
C SER A 108 -3.66 -18.64 -3.62
N LEU A 109 -2.61 -19.11 -4.28
CA LEU A 109 -2.47 -20.52 -4.65
C LEU A 109 -2.21 -21.44 -3.44
N ILE A 110 -1.56 -20.90 -2.41
CA ILE A 110 -1.27 -21.67 -1.18
C ILE A 110 -2.50 -21.72 -0.27
N THR A 111 -3.34 -20.68 -0.28
CA THR A 111 -4.53 -20.57 0.58
C THR A 111 -5.79 -21.20 -0.02
N LEU A 112 -5.73 -21.58 -1.27
CA LEU A 112 -6.76 -22.40 -1.93
C LEU A 112 -6.54 -23.87 -1.69
#